data_d8290e6cd15328faaa30e5e56cedf87a
#
_entry.id   d8290e6cd15328faaa30e5e56cedf87a
#
_cell.length_a   1.000
_cell.length_b   1.000
_cell.length_c   1.000
_cell.angle_alpha   90.00
_cell.angle_beta   90.00
_cell.angle_gamma   90.00
#
_symmetry.space_group_name_H-M   'P 1'
#
loop_
_entity.id
_entity.type
_entity.pdbx_description
1 polymer ?
#
loop_
_entity_poly.entity_id
_entity_poly.type
_entity_poly.pdbx_seq_one_letter_code
_entity_poly.pdbx_strand_id
1 'polypeptide(L)'
;MEDVYASKPWLKSYDEHVPPTITNYPQMSCAEAMREAFDGVPDRMALNYMGANISFRDFDTYSNQFAHFLISQGCRAGDVVGLHLLNVPAAFFAAIGIHKAGCVFTGISILLSAEELQYQLNDSGAKVLLTFDFNFETVKKVVGKTKVKTVVVVSIADFLPSIKKVLGTLLKKIPAGEIHSLPNIEVVRFSKAIESRPKDIVNVKVGSDDPCLMMYTGGTTGPPKGAVLTQANVVCHMKQMRTWTGLNNIGEHTIASAFPLFHQAGNFLSLWAIALGASAILLTNPRDLKFMCKAMKKLKPTVLINVPTLYLELMKMREFKALDFSGVQFFVSGASPFPAETIRDFEKIVGQGKVMEVYGMTETTPLITANPMRGMKKVGSVGIPMVGTEVRLVDPATGEPVPLGKPGEIVVKGPQVFKGYHHKPEENANSFRNGWFHTGDVAEMDEDGYFFIVDRLKDMVSVSGFKVFTRVVDDILMEHIDIDMAATIGIPDPKRPGSEIVASAIKLKPGIEKSEAERQKILEYMKERVAPYKVP
;
A
#
# COMPACT_ATOMS: atom_id res chain seq x y z
N MET A 1 -1.54 30.33 -21.47
CA MET A 1 -2.65 29.96 -20.57
C MET A 1 -2.18 30.14 -19.15
N GLU A 2 -3.01 30.67 -18.29
CA GLU A 2 -2.67 30.81 -16.86
C GLU A 2 -2.57 29.40 -16.26
N ASP A 3 -1.48 29.15 -15.52
CA ASP A 3 -1.26 27.84 -14.89
C ASP A 3 -2.22 27.71 -13.68
N VAL A 4 -3.37 27.10 -13.90
CA VAL A 4 -4.41 26.90 -12.88
C VAL A 4 -3.87 26.18 -11.62
N TYR A 5 -2.86 25.33 -11.77
CA TYR A 5 -2.26 24.60 -10.65
C TYR A 5 -1.38 25.49 -9.76
N ALA A 6 -0.83 26.60 -10.31
CA ALA A 6 -0.05 27.56 -9.55
C ALA A 6 -0.89 28.27 -8.48
N SER A 7 -2.19 28.48 -8.73
CA SER A 7 -3.13 29.06 -7.75
C SER A 7 -3.54 28.09 -6.64
N LYS A 8 -3.23 26.78 -6.77
CA LYS A 8 -3.57 25.72 -5.82
C LYS A 8 -5.06 25.73 -5.42
N PRO A 9 -5.99 25.55 -6.38
CA PRO A 9 -7.43 25.74 -6.13
C PRO A 9 -7.99 24.80 -5.05
N TRP A 10 -7.32 23.67 -4.76
CA TRP A 10 -7.69 22.72 -3.71
C TRP A 10 -7.53 23.24 -2.30
N LEU A 11 -6.76 24.34 -2.07
CA LEU A 11 -6.55 24.86 -0.71
C LEU A 11 -7.85 25.31 -0.03
N LYS A 12 -8.85 25.77 -0.80
CA LYS A 12 -10.18 26.13 -0.28
C LYS A 12 -10.97 24.93 0.24
N SER A 13 -10.57 23.72 -0.18
CA SER A 13 -11.22 22.45 0.18
C SER A 13 -10.50 21.72 1.32
N TYR A 14 -9.41 22.29 1.85
CA TYR A 14 -8.73 21.72 3.02
C TYR A 14 -9.60 21.84 4.27
N ASP A 15 -9.49 20.86 5.17
CA ASP A 15 -10.07 20.97 6.50
C ASP A 15 -9.44 22.16 7.25
N GLU A 16 -10.20 22.84 8.09
CA GLU A 16 -9.78 24.05 8.82
C GLU A 16 -8.46 23.88 9.60
N HIS A 17 -8.21 22.67 10.12
CA HIS A 17 -6.99 22.36 10.87
C HIS A 17 -5.75 22.08 10.00
N VAL A 18 -5.94 21.94 8.69
CA VAL A 18 -4.86 21.63 7.74
C VAL A 18 -4.29 22.93 7.19
N PRO A 19 -3.02 23.28 7.48
CA PRO A 19 -2.40 24.49 6.94
C PRO A 19 -2.16 24.37 5.44
N PRO A 20 -2.03 25.48 4.70
CA PRO A 20 -1.73 25.45 3.27
C PRO A 20 -0.42 24.74 2.91
N THR A 21 0.53 24.72 3.85
CA THR A 21 1.84 24.07 3.68
C THR A 21 2.43 23.66 5.02
N ILE A 22 3.40 22.75 5.00
CA ILE A 22 4.24 22.39 6.15
C ILE A 22 5.61 23.04 5.94
N THR A 23 5.98 23.91 6.86
CA THR A 23 7.26 24.66 6.79
C THR A 23 8.43 23.92 7.44
N ASN A 24 8.15 23.10 8.47
CA ASN A 24 9.16 22.43 9.29
C ASN A 24 8.98 20.91 9.23
N TYR A 25 9.64 20.28 8.27
CA TYR A 25 9.73 18.84 8.23
C TYR A 25 10.83 18.33 9.19
N PRO A 26 10.56 17.27 9.96
CA PRO A 26 11.54 16.71 10.87
C PRO A 26 12.78 16.20 10.12
N GLN A 27 13.97 16.52 10.64
CA GLN A 27 15.25 16.00 10.14
C GLN A 27 15.73 14.91 11.09
N MET A 28 15.18 13.71 10.93
CA MET A 28 15.45 12.55 11.80
C MET A 28 15.26 11.25 11.03
N SER A 29 15.75 10.16 11.60
CA SER A 29 15.52 8.82 11.08
C SER A 29 14.09 8.33 11.37
N CYS A 30 13.66 7.31 10.63
CA CYS A 30 12.39 6.63 10.84
C CYS A 30 12.31 6.00 12.26
N ALA A 31 13.44 5.49 12.78
CA ALA A 31 13.52 4.95 14.13
C ALA A 31 13.32 6.03 15.21
N GLU A 32 13.92 7.21 15.02
CA GLU A 32 13.75 8.35 15.92
C GLU A 32 12.31 8.89 15.89
N ALA A 33 11.66 8.95 14.72
CA ALA A 33 10.28 9.42 14.58
C ALA A 33 9.27 8.58 15.37
N MET A 34 9.58 7.33 15.70
CA MET A 34 8.73 6.44 16.50
C MET A 34 9.05 6.48 17.99
N ARG A 35 10.15 7.12 18.40
CA ARG A 35 10.63 7.08 19.79
C ARG A 35 9.64 7.69 20.77
N GLU A 36 9.02 8.81 20.38
CA GLU A 36 8.00 9.49 21.20
C GLU A 36 6.87 8.54 21.66
N ALA A 37 6.45 7.63 20.77
CA ALA A 37 5.40 6.67 21.09
C ALA A 37 5.90 5.57 22.03
N PHE A 38 7.09 5.02 21.79
CA PHE A 38 7.67 3.99 22.67
C PHE A 38 7.88 4.50 24.10
N ASP A 39 8.30 5.75 24.27
CA ASP A 39 8.53 6.36 25.58
C ASP A 39 7.22 6.87 26.21
N GLY A 40 6.29 7.39 25.39
CA GLY A 40 5.07 8.02 25.89
C GLY A 40 3.98 7.04 26.34
N VAL A 41 3.90 5.85 25.71
CA VAL A 41 2.82 4.88 26.00
C VAL A 41 3.33 3.43 26.13
N PRO A 42 4.39 3.19 26.96
CA PRO A 42 5.08 1.90 27.02
C PRO A 42 4.19 0.72 27.40
N ASP A 43 3.22 0.92 28.27
CA ASP A 43 2.36 -0.15 28.79
C ASP A 43 1.07 -0.35 27.97
N ARG A 44 0.83 0.54 26.98
CA ARG A 44 -0.28 0.41 26.06
C ARG A 44 -0.05 -0.78 25.12
N MET A 45 -1.15 -1.44 24.72
CA MET A 45 -1.12 -2.44 23.67
C MET A 45 -0.65 -1.83 22.35
N ALA A 46 0.47 -2.29 21.81
CA ALA A 46 0.95 -1.94 20.48
C ALA A 46 0.32 -2.86 19.42
N LEU A 47 0.35 -4.17 19.66
CA LEU A 47 -0.15 -5.17 18.71
C LEU A 47 -1.14 -6.12 19.40
N ASN A 48 -2.24 -6.43 18.70
CA ASN A 48 -3.07 -7.58 19.03
C ASN A 48 -2.91 -8.66 17.98
N TYR A 49 -2.40 -9.81 18.38
CA TYR A 49 -2.20 -10.97 17.51
C TYR A 49 -3.03 -12.15 17.98
N MET A 50 -4.13 -12.41 17.28
CA MET A 50 -5.02 -13.55 17.59
C MET A 50 -5.40 -13.65 19.08
N GLY A 51 -5.51 -12.49 19.75
CA GLY A 51 -5.88 -12.37 21.15
C GLY A 51 -4.70 -12.28 22.14
N ALA A 52 -3.45 -12.42 21.70
CA ALA A 52 -2.28 -11.98 22.46
C ALA A 52 -2.15 -10.45 22.32
N ASN A 53 -1.98 -9.79 23.45
CA ASN A 53 -1.65 -8.37 23.50
C ASN A 53 -0.16 -8.21 23.75
N ILE A 54 0.49 -7.39 22.93
CA ILE A 54 1.91 -7.05 23.04
C ILE A 54 1.97 -5.55 23.32
N SER A 55 2.65 -5.17 24.40
CA SER A 55 2.80 -3.77 24.79
C SER A 55 3.84 -3.03 23.91
N PHE A 56 3.80 -1.69 23.92
CA PHE A 56 4.86 -0.88 23.30
C PHE A 56 6.23 -1.17 23.93
N ARG A 57 6.29 -1.41 25.22
CA ARG A 57 7.52 -1.82 25.95
C ARG A 57 8.10 -3.13 25.41
N ASP A 58 7.25 -4.16 25.25
CA ASP A 58 7.70 -5.45 24.72
C ASP A 58 8.11 -5.31 23.25
N PHE A 59 7.34 -4.53 22.48
CA PHE A 59 7.67 -4.27 21.10
C PHE A 59 9.03 -3.56 20.95
N ASP A 60 9.27 -2.51 21.74
CA ASP A 60 10.56 -1.81 21.77
C ASP A 60 11.70 -2.77 22.11
N THR A 61 11.51 -3.59 23.16
CA THR A 61 12.46 -4.60 23.60
C THR A 61 12.80 -5.59 22.47
N TYR A 62 11.81 -6.22 21.86
CA TYR A 62 12.06 -7.22 20.81
C TYR A 62 12.68 -6.60 19.55
N SER A 63 12.29 -5.39 19.18
CA SER A 63 12.88 -4.70 18.04
C SER A 63 14.33 -4.24 18.32
N ASN A 64 14.67 -3.83 19.56
CA ASN A 64 16.04 -3.54 19.96
C ASN A 64 16.91 -4.81 19.91
N GLN A 65 16.42 -5.92 20.46
CA GLN A 65 17.13 -7.20 20.42
C GLN A 65 17.38 -7.66 18.98
N PHE A 66 16.40 -7.47 18.08
CA PHE A 66 16.58 -7.81 16.68
C PHE A 66 17.58 -6.88 15.96
N ALA A 67 17.61 -5.59 16.31
CA ALA A 67 18.62 -4.66 15.80
C ALA A 67 20.04 -5.07 16.24
N HIS A 68 20.24 -5.44 17.52
CA HIS A 68 21.50 -6.00 18.01
C HIS A 68 21.87 -7.31 17.30
N PHE A 69 20.89 -8.16 16.99
CA PHE A 69 21.15 -9.36 16.19
C PHE A 69 21.68 -8.99 14.81
N LEU A 70 21.03 -8.07 14.07
CA LEU A 70 21.49 -7.64 12.75
C LEU A 70 22.94 -7.11 12.77
N ILE A 71 23.26 -6.29 13.75
CA ILE A 71 24.63 -5.77 13.94
C ILE A 71 25.61 -6.92 14.20
N SER A 72 25.25 -7.92 15.02
CA SER A 72 26.08 -9.10 15.27
C SER A 72 26.28 -9.97 14.04
N GLN A 73 25.36 -9.91 13.07
CA GLN A 73 25.48 -10.54 11.75
C GLN A 73 26.34 -9.73 10.76
N GLY A 74 26.96 -8.65 11.23
CA GLY A 74 27.80 -7.77 10.42
C GLY A 74 27.02 -6.80 9.53
N CYS A 75 25.72 -6.63 9.75
CA CYS A 75 24.93 -5.60 9.08
C CYS A 75 25.36 -4.20 9.52
N ARG A 76 25.43 -3.28 8.58
CA ARG A 76 25.77 -1.87 8.76
C ARG A 76 24.66 -1.00 8.19
N ALA A 77 24.67 0.28 8.52
CA ALA A 77 23.78 1.26 7.91
C ALA A 77 23.80 1.15 6.37
N GLY A 78 22.62 1.14 5.77
CA GLY A 78 22.43 0.97 4.32
C GLY A 78 22.38 -0.48 3.81
N ASP A 79 22.71 -1.49 4.64
CA ASP A 79 22.57 -2.89 4.24
C ASP A 79 21.10 -3.30 4.15
N VAL A 80 20.77 -4.09 3.13
CA VAL A 80 19.38 -4.48 2.86
C VAL A 80 19.00 -5.75 3.61
N VAL A 81 17.83 -5.72 4.25
CA VAL A 81 17.21 -6.87 4.94
C VAL A 81 15.85 -7.17 4.32
N GLY A 82 15.68 -8.39 3.81
CA GLY A 82 14.45 -8.85 3.17
C GLY A 82 13.44 -9.41 4.18
N LEU A 83 12.20 -8.96 4.08
CA LEU A 83 11.08 -9.43 4.90
C LEU A 83 10.05 -10.17 4.04
N HIS A 84 10.13 -11.51 4.03
CA HIS A 84 9.26 -12.44 3.31
C HIS A 84 8.23 -13.05 4.27
N LEU A 85 7.39 -12.16 4.87
CA LEU A 85 6.46 -12.51 5.96
C LEU A 85 5.09 -11.85 5.76
N LEU A 86 4.05 -12.47 6.32
CA LEU A 86 2.74 -11.88 6.56
C LEU A 86 2.73 -11.00 7.81
N ASN A 87 1.58 -10.38 8.11
CA ASN A 87 1.36 -9.57 9.31
C ASN A 87 1.33 -10.44 10.58
N VAL A 88 2.51 -10.71 11.13
CA VAL A 88 2.73 -11.41 12.41
C VAL A 88 3.65 -10.57 13.30
N PRO A 89 3.63 -10.72 14.64
CA PRO A 89 4.42 -9.88 15.54
C PRO A 89 5.91 -9.83 15.17
N ALA A 90 6.51 -10.97 14.86
CA ALA A 90 7.92 -11.05 14.46
C ALA A 90 8.26 -10.17 13.23
N ALA A 91 7.31 -10.04 12.28
CA ALA A 91 7.49 -9.16 11.11
C ALA A 91 7.56 -7.69 11.53
N PHE A 92 6.72 -7.27 12.47
CA PHE A 92 6.71 -5.89 13.00
C PHE A 92 7.96 -5.61 13.83
N PHE A 93 8.37 -6.52 14.72
CA PHE A 93 9.60 -6.36 15.49
C PHE A 93 10.83 -6.28 14.59
N ALA A 94 10.88 -7.14 13.55
CA ALA A 94 11.95 -7.12 12.58
C ALA A 94 11.96 -5.83 11.77
N ALA A 95 10.82 -5.35 11.28
CA ALA A 95 10.75 -4.12 10.51
C ALA A 95 11.32 -2.93 11.31
N ILE A 96 10.89 -2.77 12.56
CA ILE A 96 11.41 -1.69 13.42
C ILE A 96 12.88 -1.92 13.80
N GLY A 97 13.28 -3.17 14.06
CA GLY A 97 14.69 -3.50 14.34
C GLY A 97 15.61 -3.22 13.15
N ILE A 98 15.13 -3.40 11.91
CA ILE A 98 15.84 -3.03 10.68
C ILE A 98 16.11 -1.51 10.67
N HIS A 99 15.08 -0.69 10.93
CA HIS A 99 15.25 0.77 10.99
C HIS A 99 16.17 1.20 12.15
N LYS A 100 16.08 0.57 13.32
CA LYS A 100 16.96 0.84 14.45
C LYS A 100 18.42 0.48 14.16
N ALA A 101 18.67 -0.57 13.38
CA ALA A 101 20.00 -0.96 12.92
C ALA A 101 20.52 -0.09 11.76
N GLY A 102 19.77 0.92 11.31
CA GLY A 102 20.11 1.74 10.17
C GLY A 102 20.07 1.01 8.82
N CYS A 103 19.51 -0.19 8.79
CA CYS A 103 19.38 -1.02 7.61
C CYS A 103 18.19 -0.60 6.74
N VAL A 104 18.23 -1.01 5.48
CA VAL A 104 17.16 -0.78 4.49
C VAL A 104 16.20 -1.95 4.50
N PHE A 105 14.93 -1.67 4.76
CA PHE A 105 13.87 -2.66 4.69
C PHE A 105 13.48 -2.94 3.23
N THR A 106 13.35 -4.21 2.83
CA THR A 106 12.69 -4.58 1.58
C THR A 106 11.59 -5.62 1.84
N GLY A 107 10.36 -5.25 1.47
CA GLY A 107 9.21 -6.14 1.56
C GLY A 107 9.16 -7.13 0.41
N ILE A 108 8.98 -8.41 0.73
CA ILE A 108 8.95 -9.50 -0.26
C ILE A 108 7.62 -10.26 -0.09
N SER A 109 6.85 -10.36 -1.16
CA SER A 109 5.58 -11.11 -1.11
C SER A 109 5.84 -12.60 -0.92
N ILE A 110 5.09 -13.22 0.01
CA ILE A 110 5.16 -14.67 0.24
C ILE A 110 4.60 -15.50 -0.93
N LEU A 111 3.96 -14.84 -1.89
CA LEU A 111 3.36 -15.47 -3.07
C LEU A 111 4.32 -15.56 -4.27
N LEU A 112 5.52 -14.99 -4.16
CA LEU A 112 6.50 -15.03 -5.23
C LEU A 112 6.94 -16.46 -5.53
N SER A 113 7.12 -16.76 -6.80
CA SER A 113 7.81 -17.96 -7.24
C SER A 113 9.28 -17.95 -6.78
N ALA A 114 9.94 -19.10 -6.84
CA ALA A 114 11.35 -19.20 -6.50
C ALA A 114 12.23 -18.27 -7.36
N GLU A 115 11.92 -18.14 -8.64
CA GLU A 115 12.67 -17.30 -9.59
C GLU A 115 12.48 -15.81 -9.30
N GLU A 116 11.25 -15.37 -9.03
CA GLU A 116 10.96 -13.98 -8.64
C GLU A 116 11.62 -13.63 -7.31
N LEU A 117 11.59 -14.53 -6.34
CA LEU A 117 12.29 -14.37 -5.07
C LEU A 117 13.80 -14.23 -5.28
N GLN A 118 14.40 -15.09 -6.10
CA GLN A 118 15.83 -15.01 -6.44
C GLN A 118 16.17 -13.69 -7.10
N TYR A 119 15.34 -13.25 -8.05
CA TYR A 119 15.51 -11.96 -8.73
C TYR A 119 15.53 -10.81 -7.70
N GLN A 120 14.49 -10.71 -6.85
CA GLN A 120 14.37 -9.60 -5.91
C GLN A 120 15.52 -9.60 -4.88
N LEU A 121 15.95 -10.77 -4.40
CA LEU A 121 17.09 -10.89 -3.48
C LEU A 121 18.41 -10.47 -4.11
N ASN A 122 18.62 -10.80 -5.39
CA ASN A 122 19.83 -10.41 -6.12
C ASN A 122 19.85 -8.91 -6.46
N ASP A 123 18.75 -8.39 -6.97
CA ASP A 123 18.62 -6.98 -7.35
C ASP A 123 18.75 -6.07 -6.11
N SER A 124 18.08 -6.40 -5.02
CA SER A 124 18.17 -5.64 -3.75
C SER A 124 19.51 -5.80 -3.04
N GLY A 125 20.23 -6.89 -3.29
CA GLY A 125 21.46 -7.21 -2.57
C GLY A 125 21.25 -7.57 -1.10
N ALA A 126 20.08 -8.09 -0.74
CA ALA A 126 19.73 -8.42 0.65
C ALA A 126 20.76 -9.36 1.29
N LYS A 127 21.24 -9.01 2.49
CA LYS A 127 22.19 -9.80 3.29
C LYS A 127 21.53 -10.76 4.26
N VAL A 128 20.37 -10.37 4.79
CA VAL A 128 19.55 -11.15 5.72
C VAL A 128 18.16 -11.29 5.11
N LEU A 129 17.58 -12.48 5.22
CA LEU A 129 16.21 -12.78 4.80
C LEU A 129 15.41 -13.35 5.96
N LEU A 130 14.29 -12.73 6.29
CA LEU A 130 13.29 -13.32 7.17
C LEU A 130 12.24 -14.06 6.34
N THR A 131 11.89 -15.28 6.73
CA THR A 131 10.88 -16.09 6.02
C THR A 131 10.11 -16.99 6.99
N PHE A 132 8.96 -17.49 6.55
CA PHE A 132 8.25 -18.53 7.31
C PHE A 132 8.88 -19.91 7.15
N ASP A 133 8.71 -20.74 8.18
CA ASP A 133 9.08 -22.15 8.15
C ASP A 133 8.39 -22.89 6.98
N PHE A 134 7.12 -22.65 6.72
CA PHE A 134 6.39 -23.26 5.61
C PHE A 134 6.79 -22.75 4.20
N ASN A 135 7.53 -21.63 4.10
CA ASN A 135 8.11 -21.13 2.85
C ASN A 135 9.58 -21.52 2.70
N PHE A 136 10.16 -22.20 3.69
CA PHE A 136 11.60 -22.48 3.75
C PHE A 136 12.10 -23.28 2.54
N GLU A 137 11.33 -24.24 2.05
CA GLU A 137 11.70 -25.04 0.87
C GLU A 137 11.80 -24.18 -0.42
N THR A 138 10.99 -23.13 -0.57
CA THR A 138 11.14 -22.18 -1.68
C THR A 138 12.42 -21.37 -1.54
N VAL A 139 12.71 -20.88 -0.35
CA VAL A 139 13.93 -20.11 -0.04
C VAL A 139 15.19 -20.97 -0.27
N LYS A 140 15.21 -22.21 0.21
CA LYS A 140 16.32 -23.17 0.06
C LYS A 140 16.74 -23.36 -1.40
N LYS A 141 15.79 -23.36 -2.34
CA LYS A 141 16.07 -23.54 -3.77
C LYS A 141 16.92 -22.41 -4.38
N VAL A 142 16.85 -21.21 -3.82
CA VAL A 142 17.39 -20.00 -4.45
C VAL A 142 18.41 -19.25 -3.61
N VAL A 143 18.34 -19.33 -2.28
CA VAL A 143 19.13 -18.47 -1.39
C VAL A 143 20.63 -18.63 -1.58
N GLY A 144 21.10 -19.83 -1.88
CA GLY A 144 22.52 -20.11 -2.17
C GLY A 144 23.06 -19.43 -3.44
N LYS A 145 22.17 -18.89 -4.28
CA LYS A 145 22.51 -18.13 -5.49
C LYS A 145 22.38 -16.61 -5.29
N THR A 146 22.28 -16.16 -4.05
CA THR A 146 22.09 -14.76 -3.68
C THR A 146 23.19 -14.26 -2.74
N LYS A 147 23.13 -12.99 -2.36
CA LYS A 147 24.04 -12.39 -1.37
C LYS A 147 23.63 -12.65 0.08
N VAL A 148 22.51 -13.33 0.32
CA VAL A 148 22.01 -13.63 1.68
C VAL A 148 23.01 -14.51 2.42
N LYS A 149 23.38 -14.09 3.64
CA LYS A 149 24.27 -14.82 4.55
C LYS A 149 23.53 -15.42 5.73
N THR A 150 22.36 -14.87 6.07
CA THR A 150 21.57 -15.30 7.20
C THR A 150 20.10 -15.40 6.82
N VAL A 151 19.49 -16.54 7.12
CA VAL A 151 18.04 -16.77 6.98
C VAL A 151 17.44 -16.87 8.38
N VAL A 152 16.56 -15.93 8.72
CA VAL A 152 15.83 -15.93 9.99
C VAL A 152 14.45 -16.55 9.75
N VAL A 153 14.17 -17.64 10.43
CA VAL A 153 12.92 -18.39 10.24
C VAL A 153 11.92 -18.06 11.32
N VAL A 154 10.72 -17.69 10.90
CA VAL A 154 9.57 -17.32 11.73
C VAL A 154 8.49 -18.40 11.63
N SER A 155 7.79 -18.65 12.72
CA SER A 155 6.57 -19.47 12.71
C SER A 155 5.33 -18.61 12.97
N ILE A 156 4.22 -18.94 12.33
CA ILE A 156 2.91 -18.34 12.68
C ILE A 156 2.56 -18.59 14.15
N ALA A 157 3.07 -19.70 14.72
CA ALA A 157 2.89 -20.03 16.13
C ALA A 157 3.66 -19.13 17.10
N ASP A 158 4.64 -18.36 16.60
CA ASP A 158 5.40 -17.44 17.45
C ASP A 158 4.46 -16.34 17.97
N PHE A 159 4.57 -16.06 19.27
CA PHE A 159 3.75 -15.05 19.97
C PHE A 159 2.24 -15.35 20.05
N LEU A 160 1.76 -16.55 19.65
CA LEU A 160 0.39 -16.96 19.93
C LEU A 160 0.17 -17.18 21.43
N PRO A 161 -1.06 -16.95 21.95
CA PRO A 161 -1.43 -17.41 23.28
C PRO A 161 -1.14 -18.91 23.44
N SER A 162 -0.56 -19.33 24.57
CA SER A 162 -0.10 -20.71 24.80
C SER A 162 -1.14 -21.78 24.46
N ILE A 163 -2.40 -21.56 24.87
CA ILE A 163 -3.51 -22.47 24.58
C ILE A 163 -3.74 -22.59 23.06
N LYS A 164 -3.73 -21.47 22.34
CA LYS A 164 -3.93 -21.48 20.88
C LYS A 164 -2.77 -22.13 20.15
N LYS A 165 -1.55 -21.92 20.63
CA LYS A 165 -0.34 -22.55 20.09
C LYS A 165 -0.45 -24.07 20.22
N VAL A 166 -0.74 -24.59 21.42
CA VAL A 166 -0.86 -26.03 21.66
C VAL A 166 -2.00 -26.64 20.82
N LEU A 167 -3.21 -26.08 20.90
CA LEU A 167 -4.37 -26.58 20.16
C LEU A 167 -4.18 -26.48 18.65
N GLY A 168 -3.62 -25.37 18.16
CA GLY A 168 -3.39 -25.17 16.74
C GLY A 168 -2.36 -26.15 16.16
N THR A 169 -1.32 -26.48 16.93
CA THR A 169 -0.33 -27.48 16.56
C THR A 169 -0.92 -28.89 16.56
N LEU A 170 -1.62 -29.27 17.63
CA LEU A 170 -2.26 -30.59 17.76
C LEU A 170 -3.30 -30.84 16.64
N LEU A 171 -4.10 -29.82 16.31
CA LEU A 171 -5.12 -29.90 15.28
C LEU A 171 -4.57 -29.66 13.85
N LYS A 172 -3.25 -29.51 13.68
CA LYS A 172 -2.58 -29.21 12.40
C LYS A 172 -3.20 -28.01 11.65
N LYS A 173 -3.70 -27.02 12.40
CA LYS A 173 -4.30 -25.79 11.84
C LYS A 173 -3.30 -24.67 11.63
N ILE A 174 -2.09 -24.81 12.15
CA ILE A 174 -1.00 -23.85 11.97
C ILE A 174 -0.09 -24.40 10.86
N PRO A 175 0.07 -23.68 9.75
CA PRO A 175 1.06 -24.03 8.74
C PRO A 175 2.45 -24.10 9.38
N ALA A 176 3.20 -25.13 9.09
CA ALA A 176 4.57 -25.32 9.56
C ALA A 176 5.37 -26.07 8.49
N GLY A 177 6.68 -25.84 8.46
CA GLY A 177 7.61 -26.52 7.55
C GLY A 177 8.86 -26.95 8.26
N GLU A 178 9.60 -27.85 7.64
CA GLU A 178 10.88 -28.31 8.14
C GLU A 178 11.99 -27.29 7.81
N ILE A 179 12.91 -27.15 8.74
CA ILE A 179 14.06 -26.23 8.61
C ILE A 179 15.31 -27.09 8.53
N HIS A 180 16.11 -26.84 7.53
CA HIS A 180 17.37 -27.54 7.30
C HIS A 180 18.55 -26.56 7.37
N SER A 181 19.73 -27.08 7.68
CA SER A 181 20.98 -26.34 7.53
C SER A 181 21.25 -26.06 6.04
N LEU A 182 21.84 -24.91 5.75
CA LEU A 182 22.21 -24.50 4.39
C LEU A 182 23.74 -24.28 4.32
N PRO A 183 24.41 -24.71 3.24
CA PRO A 183 25.84 -24.49 3.10
C PRO A 183 26.19 -23.00 3.08
N ASN A 184 27.12 -22.57 3.92
CA ASN A 184 27.62 -21.20 4.02
C ASN A 184 26.56 -20.11 4.34
N ILE A 185 25.40 -20.51 4.85
CA ILE A 185 24.30 -19.61 5.22
C ILE A 185 23.87 -19.98 6.63
N GLU A 186 23.88 -19.01 7.55
CA GLU A 186 23.33 -19.22 8.87
C GLU A 186 21.80 -19.30 8.81
N VAL A 187 21.24 -20.33 9.42
CA VAL A 187 19.78 -20.50 9.55
C VAL A 187 19.43 -20.47 11.03
N VAL A 188 18.64 -19.48 11.44
CA VAL A 188 18.29 -19.26 12.85
C VAL A 188 16.79 -19.01 13.00
N ARG A 189 16.17 -19.53 14.06
CA ARG A 189 14.78 -19.16 14.40
C ARG A 189 14.73 -17.74 14.97
N PHE A 190 13.68 -16.99 14.66
CA PHE A 190 13.51 -15.61 15.16
C PHE A 190 13.64 -15.54 16.69
N SER A 191 13.00 -16.47 17.41
CA SER A 191 13.10 -16.53 18.89
C SER A 191 14.54 -16.64 19.37
N LYS A 192 15.40 -17.42 18.68
CA LYS A 192 16.81 -17.57 19.00
C LYS A 192 17.64 -16.35 18.58
N ALA A 193 17.26 -15.70 17.48
CA ALA A 193 17.92 -14.49 17.02
C ALA A 193 17.84 -13.35 18.05
N ILE A 194 16.72 -13.23 18.76
CA ILE A 194 16.49 -12.20 19.79
C ILE A 194 16.88 -12.66 21.20
N GLU A 195 17.01 -13.97 21.45
CA GLU A 195 17.30 -14.51 22.77
C GLU A 195 18.63 -13.97 23.31
N SER A 196 18.65 -13.53 24.58
CA SER A 196 19.83 -13.04 25.27
C SER A 196 20.55 -11.83 24.62
N ARG A 197 19.90 -11.16 23.66
CA ARG A 197 20.43 -9.92 23.09
C ARG A 197 20.18 -8.73 24.01
N PRO A 198 21.01 -7.68 23.94
CA PRO A 198 20.76 -6.44 24.68
C PRO A 198 19.38 -5.88 24.34
N LYS A 199 18.72 -5.26 25.32
CA LYS A 199 17.39 -4.67 25.21
C LYS A 199 17.40 -3.16 25.01
N ASP A 200 18.56 -2.55 25.22
CA ASP A 200 18.80 -1.13 25.04
C ASP A 200 18.80 -0.74 23.55
N ILE A 201 18.62 0.54 23.32
CA ILE A 201 18.57 1.11 21.97
C ILE A 201 19.95 1.05 21.34
N VAL A 202 20.03 0.60 20.09
CA VAL A 202 21.25 0.70 19.31
C VAL A 202 21.47 2.14 18.83
N ASN A 203 22.69 2.63 18.94
CA ASN A 203 23.03 3.98 18.51
C ASN A 203 23.69 3.95 17.13
N VAL A 204 22.86 3.80 16.09
CA VAL A 204 23.30 3.87 14.69
C VAL A 204 22.84 5.19 14.09
N LYS A 205 23.79 5.97 13.58
CA LYS A 205 23.49 7.25 12.91
C LYS A 205 23.17 7.01 11.44
N VAL A 206 22.06 7.54 10.99
CA VAL A 206 21.65 7.61 9.59
C VAL A 206 21.21 9.03 9.25
N GLY A 207 21.50 9.48 8.03
CA GLY A 207 21.09 10.80 7.54
C GLY A 207 19.68 10.79 6.95
N SER A 208 19.09 11.96 6.81
CA SER A 208 17.75 12.12 6.20
C SER A 208 17.68 11.57 4.77
N ASP A 209 18.77 11.70 4.01
CA ASP A 209 18.85 11.27 2.61
C ASP A 209 19.28 9.80 2.44
N ASP A 210 19.60 9.13 3.55
CA ASP A 210 19.94 7.71 3.50
C ASP A 210 18.72 6.86 3.16
N PRO A 211 18.91 5.75 2.40
CA PRO A 211 17.82 4.83 2.10
C PRO A 211 17.19 4.26 3.38
N CYS A 212 15.86 4.24 3.42
CA CYS A 212 15.04 3.67 4.49
C CYS A 212 14.34 2.39 4.04
N LEU A 213 13.71 2.48 2.88
CA LEU A 213 12.96 1.39 2.27
C LEU A 213 13.41 1.17 0.83
N MET A 214 13.38 -0.07 0.38
CA MET A 214 13.47 -0.45 -1.02
C MET A 214 12.27 -1.33 -1.35
N MET A 215 11.25 -0.76 -1.96
CA MET A 215 9.97 -1.43 -2.19
C MET A 215 9.80 -1.76 -3.67
N TYR A 216 9.52 -3.02 -3.97
CA TYR A 216 9.40 -3.47 -5.36
C TYR A 216 8.02 -3.21 -5.93
N THR A 217 8.00 -2.61 -7.12
CA THR A 217 6.77 -2.36 -7.87
C THR A 217 6.69 -3.29 -9.06
N GLY A 218 5.52 -3.90 -9.27
CA GLY A 218 5.24 -4.70 -10.46
C GLY A 218 4.97 -3.77 -11.65
N GLY A 219 5.87 -3.75 -12.63
CA GLY A 219 5.58 -3.16 -13.94
C GLY A 219 4.93 -4.19 -14.86
N THR A 220 4.00 -3.76 -15.72
CA THR A 220 3.42 -4.66 -16.76
C THR A 220 4.38 -4.91 -17.93
N THR A 221 5.48 -4.14 -18.01
CA THR A 221 6.39 -4.12 -19.16
C THR A 221 7.82 -4.58 -18.83
N GLY A 222 8.03 -5.26 -17.69
CA GLY A 222 9.38 -5.72 -17.35
C GLY A 222 9.48 -6.27 -15.91
N PRO A 223 10.69 -6.67 -15.48
CA PRO A 223 10.89 -7.18 -14.14
C PRO A 223 10.60 -6.09 -13.09
N PRO A 224 10.17 -6.48 -11.87
CA PRO A 224 9.90 -5.53 -10.79
C PRO A 224 11.09 -4.62 -10.50
N LYS A 225 10.81 -3.34 -10.19
CA LYS A 225 11.80 -2.31 -9.91
C LYS A 225 11.78 -1.94 -8.43
N GLY A 226 12.96 -1.86 -7.81
CA GLY A 226 13.10 -1.43 -6.41
C GLY A 226 13.04 0.08 -6.28
N ALA A 227 11.93 0.64 -5.82
CA ALA A 227 11.80 2.06 -5.50
C ALA A 227 12.52 2.37 -4.18
N VAL A 228 13.49 3.27 -4.20
CA VAL A 228 14.28 3.66 -3.04
C VAL A 228 13.66 4.87 -2.37
N LEU A 229 13.21 4.69 -1.14
CA LEU A 229 12.62 5.73 -0.29
C LEU A 229 13.62 6.08 0.82
N THR A 230 13.88 7.37 1.03
CA THR A 230 14.80 7.85 2.06
C THR A 230 14.14 7.96 3.42
N GLN A 231 14.94 8.16 4.48
CA GLN A 231 14.44 8.48 5.81
C GLN A 231 13.53 9.71 5.76
N ALA A 232 13.95 10.76 5.04
CA ALA A 232 13.16 11.98 4.85
C ALA A 232 11.83 11.71 4.18
N ASN A 233 11.77 10.90 3.11
CA ASN A 233 10.50 10.58 2.45
C ASN A 233 9.47 10.01 3.43
N VAL A 234 9.89 9.03 4.24
CA VAL A 234 9.02 8.35 5.20
C VAL A 234 8.59 9.29 6.33
N VAL A 235 9.55 10.00 6.96
CA VAL A 235 9.28 10.87 8.11
C VAL A 235 8.47 12.10 7.71
N CYS A 236 8.78 12.71 6.57
CA CYS A 236 7.98 13.83 6.05
C CYS A 236 6.54 13.40 5.77
N HIS A 237 6.35 12.21 5.18
CA HIS A 237 5.00 11.72 4.93
C HIS A 237 4.24 11.35 6.21
N MET A 238 4.91 10.84 7.25
CA MET A 238 4.30 10.70 8.58
C MET A 238 3.79 12.04 9.11
N LYS A 239 4.56 13.12 8.93
CA LYS A 239 4.15 14.48 9.30
C LYS A 239 2.96 14.97 8.48
N GLN A 240 2.97 14.73 7.16
CA GLN A 240 1.82 15.05 6.29
C GLN A 240 0.55 14.32 6.76
N MET A 241 0.64 13.01 7.02
CA MET A 241 -0.48 12.20 7.50
C MET A 241 -1.01 12.68 8.85
N ARG A 242 -0.11 12.99 9.81
CA ARG A 242 -0.51 13.52 11.12
C ARG A 242 -1.25 14.86 10.98
N THR A 243 -0.72 15.74 10.13
CA THR A 243 -1.34 17.04 9.84
C THR A 243 -2.68 16.88 9.14
N TRP A 244 -2.77 16.00 8.13
CA TRP A 244 -3.98 15.76 7.36
C TRP A 244 -5.11 15.18 8.18
N THR A 245 -4.80 14.16 8.97
CA THR A 245 -5.81 13.44 9.76
C THR A 245 -6.20 14.17 11.04
N GLY A 246 -5.37 15.08 11.53
CA GLY A 246 -5.55 15.72 12.83
C GLY A 246 -5.43 14.75 14.01
N LEU A 247 -4.92 13.52 13.79
CA LEU A 247 -4.69 12.53 14.83
C LEU A 247 -3.39 12.87 15.57
N ASN A 248 -3.49 13.75 16.55
CA ASN A 248 -2.32 14.31 17.24
C ASN A 248 -2.00 13.64 18.57
N ASN A 249 -2.98 12.99 19.20
CA ASN A 249 -2.82 12.42 20.53
C ASN A 249 -2.22 11.01 20.47
N ILE A 250 -1.06 10.85 21.08
CA ILE A 250 -0.39 9.57 21.15
C ILE A 250 -1.21 8.60 22.02
N GLY A 251 -1.42 7.39 21.48
CA GLY A 251 -2.05 6.31 22.21
C GLY A 251 -3.57 6.27 22.16
N GLU A 252 -4.28 7.19 21.53
CA GLU A 252 -5.75 7.21 21.53
C GLU A 252 -6.38 6.23 20.52
N HIS A 253 -5.64 5.82 19.49
CA HIS A 253 -6.22 5.13 18.34
C HIS A 253 -6.00 3.63 18.34
N THR A 254 -6.92 2.92 17.69
CA THR A 254 -6.79 1.49 17.36
C THR A 254 -7.04 1.34 15.86
N ILE A 255 -6.08 0.77 15.15
CA ILE A 255 -6.10 0.64 13.69
C ILE A 255 -6.28 -0.83 13.31
N ALA A 256 -7.20 -1.10 12.39
CA ALA A 256 -7.36 -2.39 11.75
C ALA A 256 -7.05 -2.27 10.25
N SER A 257 -6.00 -2.96 9.81
CA SER A 257 -5.60 -2.98 8.41
C SER A 257 -5.23 -4.39 7.97
N ALA A 258 -5.73 -4.78 6.80
CA ALA A 258 -5.33 -6.02 6.14
C ALA A 258 -4.23 -5.81 5.08
N PHE A 259 -3.76 -4.58 4.89
CA PHE A 259 -2.62 -4.34 4.01
C PHE A 259 -1.39 -5.11 4.49
N PRO A 260 -0.74 -5.91 3.62
CA PRO A 260 0.45 -6.64 3.99
C PRO A 260 1.63 -5.69 4.27
N LEU A 261 2.41 -6.01 5.31
CA LEU A 261 3.61 -5.25 5.68
C LEU A 261 4.67 -5.24 4.57
N PHE A 262 4.69 -6.24 3.70
CA PHE A 262 5.60 -6.29 2.55
C PHE A 262 5.18 -5.36 1.40
N HIS A 263 3.97 -4.77 1.43
CA HIS A 263 3.51 -3.77 0.48
C HIS A 263 3.71 -2.36 1.03
N GLN A 264 4.05 -1.38 0.16
CA GLN A 264 4.35 -0.02 0.61
C GLN A 264 3.25 0.62 1.47
N ALA A 265 1.99 0.48 1.07
CA ALA A 265 0.88 1.00 1.86
C ALA A 265 0.82 0.37 3.26
N GLY A 266 0.95 -0.97 3.35
CA GLY A 266 0.95 -1.68 4.64
C GLY A 266 2.15 -1.35 5.50
N ASN A 267 3.35 -1.22 4.90
CA ASN A 267 4.56 -0.82 5.61
C ASN A 267 4.42 0.59 6.19
N PHE A 268 4.13 1.57 5.34
CA PHE A 268 4.01 2.96 5.77
C PHE A 268 2.93 3.16 6.84
N LEU A 269 1.74 2.59 6.63
CA LEU A 269 0.63 2.68 7.58
C LEU A 269 0.99 2.05 8.94
N SER A 270 1.80 0.98 8.94
CA SER A 270 2.29 0.36 10.17
C SER A 270 3.28 1.28 10.90
N LEU A 271 4.22 1.88 10.18
CA LEU A 271 5.19 2.83 10.74
C LEU A 271 4.47 4.07 11.31
N TRP A 272 3.51 4.62 10.56
CA TRP A 272 2.70 5.76 11.01
C TRP A 272 1.84 5.41 12.23
N ALA A 273 1.20 4.22 12.26
CA ALA A 273 0.45 3.75 13.41
C ALA A 273 1.32 3.65 14.67
N ILE A 274 2.54 3.13 14.54
CA ILE A 274 3.50 3.05 15.64
C ILE A 274 3.90 4.44 16.10
N ALA A 275 4.21 5.36 15.20
CA ALA A 275 4.55 6.74 15.52
C ALA A 275 3.41 7.52 16.23
N LEU A 276 2.15 7.12 16.01
CA LEU A 276 0.98 7.61 16.74
C LEU A 276 0.77 6.92 18.10
N GLY A 277 1.57 5.93 18.48
CA GLY A 277 1.27 5.10 19.65
C GLY A 277 -0.04 4.32 19.51
N ALA A 278 -0.52 4.11 18.30
CA ALA A 278 -1.78 3.42 18.04
C ALA A 278 -1.67 1.92 18.21
N SER A 279 -2.72 1.30 18.73
CA SER A 279 -2.83 -0.16 18.78
C SER A 279 -3.14 -0.71 17.40
N ALA A 280 -2.41 -1.71 16.92
CA ALA A 280 -2.66 -2.37 15.64
C ALA A 280 -3.29 -3.76 15.84
N ILE A 281 -4.39 -4.03 15.15
CA ILE A 281 -5.01 -5.35 15.07
C ILE A 281 -4.38 -6.08 13.88
N LEU A 282 -3.58 -7.13 14.16
CA LEU A 282 -2.90 -7.88 13.11
C LEU A 282 -3.87 -8.85 12.41
N LEU A 283 -4.17 -8.55 11.17
CA LEU A 283 -5.01 -9.36 10.28
C LEU A 283 -4.10 -10.17 9.36
N THR A 284 -3.62 -11.32 9.85
CA THR A 284 -2.64 -12.17 9.14
C THR A 284 -3.23 -12.80 7.88
N ASN A 285 -4.51 -13.17 7.93
CA ASN A 285 -5.24 -13.72 6.78
C ASN A 285 -6.43 -12.81 6.43
N PRO A 286 -6.33 -11.97 5.40
CA PRO A 286 -7.42 -11.09 4.99
C PRO A 286 -8.68 -11.82 4.48
N ARG A 287 -8.58 -13.13 4.20
CA ARG A 287 -9.72 -13.95 3.79
C ARG A 287 -10.54 -14.49 4.98
N ASP A 288 -10.03 -14.40 6.21
CA ASP A 288 -10.76 -14.79 7.41
C ASP A 288 -11.62 -13.63 7.93
N LEU A 289 -12.70 -13.35 7.20
CA LEU A 289 -13.62 -12.26 7.49
C LEU A 289 -14.34 -12.45 8.85
N LYS A 290 -14.60 -13.69 9.25
CA LYS A 290 -15.23 -14.00 10.55
C LYS A 290 -14.32 -13.61 11.71
N PHE A 291 -13.02 -13.94 11.61
CA PHE A 291 -12.04 -13.50 12.59
C PHE A 291 -11.95 -11.97 12.63
N MET A 292 -11.93 -11.33 11.46
CA MET A 292 -11.89 -9.86 11.35
C MET A 292 -13.08 -9.21 12.07
N CYS A 293 -14.31 -9.64 11.79
CA CYS A 293 -15.49 -9.12 12.46
C CYS A 293 -15.44 -9.33 13.98
N LYS A 294 -14.98 -10.52 14.43
CA LYS A 294 -14.80 -10.82 15.86
C LYS A 294 -13.77 -9.92 16.52
N ALA A 295 -12.64 -9.68 15.85
CA ALA A 295 -11.59 -8.79 16.33
C ALA A 295 -12.09 -7.34 16.42
N MET A 296 -12.77 -6.85 15.38
CA MET A 296 -13.36 -5.51 15.37
C MET A 296 -14.39 -5.32 16.49
N LYS A 297 -15.29 -6.31 16.70
CA LYS A 297 -16.27 -6.27 17.79
C LYS A 297 -15.61 -6.16 19.17
N LYS A 298 -14.50 -6.89 19.38
CA LYS A 298 -13.78 -6.92 20.67
C LYS A 298 -12.93 -5.69 20.90
N LEU A 299 -12.19 -5.23 19.87
CA LEU A 299 -11.13 -4.25 20.00
C LEU A 299 -11.55 -2.85 19.56
N LYS A 300 -12.74 -2.71 18.95
CA LYS A 300 -13.37 -1.45 18.55
C LYS A 300 -12.40 -0.48 17.86
N PRO A 301 -11.89 -0.83 16.66
CA PRO A 301 -10.96 0.04 15.95
C PRO A 301 -11.58 1.41 15.66
N THR A 302 -10.76 2.45 15.77
CA THR A 302 -11.14 3.84 15.44
C THR A 302 -10.87 4.19 13.99
N VAL A 303 -9.98 3.42 13.33
CA VAL A 303 -9.59 3.59 11.93
C VAL A 303 -9.53 2.23 11.26
N LEU A 304 -10.14 2.11 10.09
CA LEU A 304 -10.03 0.92 9.24
C LEU A 304 -9.40 1.30 7.90
N ILE A 305 -8.43 0.50 7.45
CA ILE A 305 -7.68 0.80 6.23
C ILE A 305 -7.58 -0.47 5.39
N ASN A 306 -8.29 -0.51 4.26
CA ASN A 306 -8.34 -1.70 3.41
C ASN A 306 -8.53 -1.35 1.93
N VAL A 307 -8.40 -2.36 1.09
CA VAL A 307 -8.74 -2.26 -0.34
C VAL A 307 -10.27 -2.38 -0.53
N PRO A 308 -10.84 -1.79 -1.60
CA PRO A 308 -12.27 -1.87 -1.91
C PRO A 308 -12.82 -3.30 -1.93
N THR A 309 -12.09 -4.25 -2.52
CA THR A 309 -12.53 -5.65 -2.61
C THR A 309 -12.79 -6.29 -1.25
N LEU A 310 -12.01 -5.91 -0.22
CA LEU A 310 -12.23 -6.41 1.14
C LEU A 310 -13.49 -5.79 1.76
N TYR A 311 -13.74 -4.51 1.53
CA TYR A 311 -14.98 -3.87 1.98
C TYR A 311 -16.21 -4.49 1.32
N LEU A 312 -16.15 -4.79 0.01
CA LEU A 312 -17.20 -5.51 -0.71
C LEU A 312 -17.55 -6.87 -0.07
N GLU A 313 -16.53 -7.64 0.31
CA GLU A 313 -16.75 -8.92 0.96
C GLU A 313 -17.31 -8.75 2.39
N LEU A 314 -16.85 -7.77 3.15
CA LEU A 314 -17.38 -7.45 4.47
C LEU A 314 -18.85 -7.01 4.43
N MET A 315 -19.26 -6.22 3.42
CA MET A 315 -20.65 -5.81 3.23
C MET A 315 -21.63 -6.96 3.08
N LYS A 316 -21.17 -8.12 2.59
CA LYS A 316 -22.01 -9.32 2.45
C LYS A 316 -22.25 -10.01 3.78
N MET A 317 -21.42 -9.77 4.80
CA MET A 317 -21.46 -10.47 6.08
C MET A 317 -22.49 -9.88 7.05
N ARG A 318 -23.33 -10.75 7.62
CA ARG A 318 -24.26 -10.37 8.68
C ARG A 318 -23.53 -9.87 9.94
N GLU A 319 -22.42 -10.50 10.27
CA GLU A 319 -21.59 -10.16 11.44
C GLU A 319 -21.01 -8.76 11.31
N PHE A 320 -20.59 -8.34 10.11
CA PHE A 320 -20.09 -6.99 9.85
C PHE A 320 -21.21 -5.95 9.98
N LYS A 321 -22.37 -6.20 9.36
CA LYS A 321 -23.54 -5.30 9.43
C LYS A 321 -24.06 -5.09 10.86
N ALA A 322 -23.78 -6.03 11.75
CA ALA A 322 -24.20 -5.97 13.15
C ALA A 322 -23.18 -5.29 14.08
N LEU A 323 -22.06 -4.79 13.55
CA LEU A 323 -21.06 -4.06 14.33
C LEU A 323 -21.53 -2.62 14.61
N ASP A 324 -21.09 -2.11 15.75
CA ASP A 324 -21.22 -0.69 16.08
C ASP A 324 -20.03 0.08 15.51
N PHE A 325 -20.30 0.98 14.56
CA PHE A 325 -19.30 1.82 13.92
C PHE A 325 -19.30 3.26 14.46
N SER A 326 -20.02 3.57 15.54
CA SER A 326 -20.10 4.93 16.10
C SER A 326 -18.72 5.47 16.49
N GLY A 327 -17.84 4.61 17.03
CA GLY A 327 -16.46 4.95 17.39
C GLY A 327 -15.47 4.98 16.24
N VAL A 328 -15.86 4.56 15.03
CA VAL A 328 -14.98 4.61 13.86
C VAL A 328 -15.00 6.02 13.29
N GLN A 329 -13.82 6.63 13.22
CA GLN A 329 -13.65 7.97 12.69
C GLN A 329 -13.71 7.97 11.16
N PHE A 330 -12.98 7.03 10.51
CA PHE A 330 -12.97 6.90 9.05
C PHE A 330 -12.53 5.52 8.58
N PHE A 331 -12.94 5.21 7.35
CA PHE A 331 -12.54 4.05 6.57
C PHE A 331 -11.70 4.53 5.40
N VAL A 332 -10.42 4.18 5.36
CA VAL A 332 -9.54 4.49 4.22
C VAL A 332 -9.71 3.42 3.16
N SER A 333 -9.92 3.84 1.93
CA SER A 333 -9.96 3.00 0.74
C SER A 333 -8.96 3.48 -0.30
N GLY A 334 -8.13 2.58 -0.81
CA GLY A 334 -7.12 2.90 -1.81
C GLY A 334 -6.53 1.66 -2.48
N ALA A 335 -5.49 1.86 -3.27
CA ALA A 335 -4.78 0.86 -4.07
C ALA A 335 -5.59 0.27 -5.25
N SER A 336 -6.89 0.50 -5.33
CA SER A 336 -7.74 0.19 -6.49
C SER A 336 -8.99 1.08 -6.46
N PRO A 337 -9.69 1.22 -7.60
CA PRO A 337 -10.93 2.00 -7.65
C PRO A 337 -12.03 1.43 -6.75
N PHE A 338 -12.79 2.31 -6.12
CA PHE A 338 -13.98 1.97 -5.37
C PHE A 338 -15.19 2.61 -6.05
N PRO A 339 -16.09 1.85 -6.70
CA PRO A 339 -17.21 2.42 -7.43
C PRO A 339 -18.11 3.30 -6.55
N ALA A 340 -18.51 4.44 -7.05
CA ALA A 340 -19.24 5.45 -6.28
C ALA A 340 -20.55 4.92 -5.66
N GLU A 341 -21.32 4.10 -6.38
CA GLU A 341 -22.53 3.48 -5.83
C GLU A 341 -22.21 2.53 -4.67
N THR A 342 -21.14 1.77 -4.82
CA THR A 342 -20.69 0.84 -3.76
C THR A 342 -20.27 1.59 -2.50
N ILE A 343 -19.62 2.74 -2.64
CA ILE A 343 -19.29 3.61 -1.49
C ILE A 343 -20.56 4.06 -0.79
N ARG A 344 -21.56 4.52 -1.54
CA ARG A 344 -22.86 4.94 -0.97
C ARG A 344 -23.55 3.80 -0.22
N ASP A 345 -23.51 2.58 -0.77
CA ASP A 345 -24.08 1.41 -0.09
C ASP A 345 -23.28 1.00 1.14
N PHE A 346 -21.96 1.09 1.09
CA PHE A 346 -21.10 0.86 2.25
C PHE A 346 -21.38 1.86 3.37
N GLU A 347 -21.53 3.15 3.03
CA GLU A 347 -21.82 4.21 3.99
C GLU A 347 -23.21 4.09 4.64
N LYS A 348 -24.19 3.46 3.98
CA LYS A 348 -25.48 3.10 4.63
C LYS A 348 -25.28 2.14 5.81
N ILE A 349 -24.20 1.33 5.79
CA ILE A 349 -23.88 0.37 6.84
C ILE A 349 -23.04 1.02 7.94
N VAL A 350 -22.01 1.77 7.56
CA VAL A 350 -20.97 2.25 8.49
C VAL A 350 -21.15 3.69 8.95
N GLY A 351 -22.02 4.45 8.29
CA GLY A 351 -22.27 5.88 8.52
C GLY A 351 -21.82 6.76 7.38
N GLN A 352 -22.61 7.79 7.08
CA GLN A 352 -22.37 8.73 5.99
C GLN A 352 -21.09 9.55 6.17
N GLY A 353 -20.36 9.77 5.06
CA GLY A 353 -19.15 10.59 5.02
C GLY A 353 -17.95 9.97 5.74
N LYS A 354 -18.00 8.69 6.09
CA LYS A 354 -16.89 8.02 6.78
C LYS A 354 -15.85 7.41 5.83
N VAL A 355 -16.16 7.24 4.55
CA VAL A 355 -15.19 6.70 3.59
C VAL A 355 -14.26 7.80 3.12
N MET A 356 -12.97 7.54 3.17
CA MET A 356 -11.90 8.40 2.65
C MET A 356 -11.17 7.64 1.54
N GLU A 357 -11.45 8.00 0.30
CA GLU A 357 -10.69 7.53 -0.83
C GLU A 357 -9.35 8.25 -0.90
N VAL A 358 -8.30 7.52 -1.21
CA VAL A 358 -6.94 8.02 -1.34
C VAL A 358 -6.28 7.49 -2.60
N TYR A 359 -5.34 8.26 -3.16
CA TYR A 359 -4.56 7.84 -4.31
C TYR A 359 -3.07 8.08 -4.06
N GLY A 360 -2.30 7.18 -4.62
CA GLY A 360 -0.85 7.23 -4.62
C GLY A 360 -0.24 5.89 -5.00
N MET A 361 1.06 5.79 -4.87
CA MET A 361 1.84 4.65 -5.32
C MET A 361 3.08 4.46 -4.46
N THR A 362 3.80 3.37 -4.68
CA THR A 362 5.03 3.06 -3.92
C THR A 362 6.02 4.22 -3.96
N GLU A 363 6.15 4.84 -5.12
CA GLU A 363 7.05 5.95 -5.42
C GLU A 363 6.71 7.26 -4.68
N THR A 364 5.56 7.30 -4.00
CA THR A 364 5.09 8.51 -3.27
C THR A 364 4.82 8.26 -1.78
N THR A 365 5.31 7.22 -1.21
CA THR A 365 5.45 6.87 0.23
C THR A 365 4.16 6.78 1.09
N PRO A 366 2.99 6.34 0.75
CA PRO A 366 2.45 5.98 -0.57
C PRO A 366 1.48 7.01 -1.17
N LEU A 367 1.13 8.15 -0.49
CA LEU A 367 -0.01 8.97 -0.90
C LEU A 367 0.38 10.26 -1.62
N ILE A 368 -0.42 10.62 -2.61
CA ILE A 368 -0.39 11.90 -3.34
C ILE A 368 -1.60 12.73 -2.95
N THR A 369 -2.81 12.13 -3.03
CA THR A 369 -4.07 12.79 -2.74
C THR A 369 -4.90 12.00 -1.73
N ALA A 370 -5.76 12.68 -1.01
CA ALA A 370 -6.73 12.10 -0.10
C ALA A 370 -7.97 13.00 -0.02
N ASN A 371 -9.14 12.41 0.19
CA ASN A 371 -10.31 13.20 0.54
C ASN A 371 -10.11 13.86 1.92
N PRO A 372 -10.67 15.05 2.19
CA PRO A 372 -10.66 15.69 3.50
C PRO A 372 -11.25 14.79 4.58
N MET A 373 -10.76 14.95 5.82
CA MET A 373 -11.24 14.15 6.95
C MET A 373 -12.65 14.54 7.38
N ARG A 374 -12.89 15.85 7.50
CA ARG A 374 -14.12 16.45 8.05
C ARG A 374 -14.87 17.27 7.02
N GLY A 375 -14.15 17.83 6.03
CA GLY A 375 -14.69 18.60 4.93
C GLY A 375 -15.50 17.79 3.93
N MET A 376 -15.82 18.43 2.82
CA MET A 376 -16.57 17.80 1.74
C MET A 376 -15.75 16.65 1.12
N LYS A 377 -16.35 15.47 1.03
CA LYS A 377 -15.82 14.33 0.29
C LYS A 377 -16.61 14.19 -1.00
N LYS A 378 -15.91 14.14 -2.13
CA LYS A 378 -16.56 13.87 -3.42
C LYS A 378 -16.39 12.39 -3.73
N VAL A 379 -17.47 11.64 -3.64
CA VAL A 379 -17.50 10.20 -3.93
C VAL A 379 -17.07 9.94 -5.38
N GLY A 380 -16.14 9.00 -5.57
CA GLY A 380 -15.53 8.71 -6.88
C GLY A 380 -14.30 9.57 -7.18
N SER A 381 -14.03 10.60 -6.35
CA SER A 381 -12.78 11.35 -6.40
C SER A 381 -11.75 10.70 -5.49
N VAL A 382 -10.50 10.68 -5.93
CA VAL A 382 -9.35 10.30 -5.09
C VAL A 382 -8.89 11.43 -4.17
N GLY A 383 -9.70 12.49 -4.05
CA GLY A 383 -9.47 13.63 -3.16
C GLY A 383 -8.64 14.73 -3.79
N ILE A 384 -8.04 15.50 -2.91
CA ILE A 384 -7.22 16.67 -3.21
C ILE A 384 -5.77 16.44 -2.80
N PRO A 385 -4.78 17.18 -3.35
CA PRO A 385 -3.37 17.02 -2.99
C PRO A 385 -3.16 17.12 -1.48
N MET A 386 -2.40 16.20 -0.93
CA MET A 386 -2.03 16.26 0.48
C MET A 386 -1.17 17.49 0.79
N VAL A 387 -1.26 17.99 2.00
CA VAL A 387 -0.49 19.16 2.44
C VAL A 387 1.00 19.00 2.16
N GLY A 388 1.60 20.03 1.52
CA GLY A 388 3.01 20.00 1.12
C GLY A 388 3.31 19.17 -0.13
N THR A 389 2.27 18.73 -0.86
CA THR A 389 2.39 18.03 -2.15
C THR A 389 1.94 18.96 -3.27
N GLU A 390 2.76 19.09 -4.31
CA GLU A 390 2.39 19.79 -5.53
C GLU A 390 1.99 18.77 -6.59
N VAL A 391 0.83 18.99 -7.21
CA VAL A 391 0.28 18.13 -8.26
C VAL A 391 -0.13 18.96 -9.45
N ARG A 392 0.17 18.47 -10.64
CA ARG A 392 -0.30 19.05 -11.91
C ARG A 392 -0.82 17.94 -12.80
N LEU A 393 -1.72 18.31 -13.72
CA LEU A 393 -2.08 17.49 -14.86
C LEU A 393 -1.39 18.07 -16.09
N VAL A 394 -0.65 17.23 -16.81
CA VAL A 394 0.09 17.66 -18.00
C VAL A 394 -0.30 16.81 -19.22
N ASP A 395 -0.20 17.41 -20.40
CA ASP A 395 -0.29 16.63 -21.64
C ASP A 395 0.95 15.71 -21.74
N PRO A 396 0.76 14.40 -21.89
CA PRO A 396 1.87 13.44 -21.89
C PRO A 396 2.86 13.64 -23.05
N ALA A 397 2.41 14.25 -24.16
CA ALA A 397 3.25 14.46 -25.35
C ALA A 397 4.10 15.74 -25.24
N THR A 398 3.53 16.81 -24.68
CA THR A 398 4.20 18.12 -24.61
C THR A 398 4.80 18.42 -23.23
N GLY A 399 4.26 17.80 -22.17
CA GLY A 399 4.62 18.10 -20.79
C GLY A 399 4.00 19.41 -20.26
N GLU A 400 3.19 20.09 -21.07
CA GLU A 400 2.54 21.35 -20.70
C GLU A 400 1.28 21.10 -19.83
N PRO A 401 0.99 22.00 -18.87
CA PRO A 401 -0.22 21.90 -18.06
C PRO A 401 -1.49 21.89 -18.91
N VAL A 402 -2.43 20.99 -18.59
CA VAL A 402 -3.74 20.95 -19.25
C VAL A 402 -4.73 21.88 -18.55
N PRO A 403 -5.73 22.43 -19.29
CA PRO A 403 -6.80 23.24 -18.69
C PRO A 403 -7.64 22.44 -17.68
N LEU A 404 -8.31 23.15 -16.79
CA LEU A 404 -9.27 22.56 -15.84
C LEU A 404 -10.34 21.74 -16.56
N GLY A 405 -10.71 20.59 -15.99
CA GLY A 405 -11.69 19.66 -16.55
C GLY A 405 -11.21 18.92 -17.81
N LYS A 406 -9.90 18.97 -18.11
CA LYS A 406 -9.32 18.17 -19.19
C LYS A 406 -8.43 17.08 -18.62
N PRO A 407 -8.47 15.87 -19.21
CA PRO A 407 -7.62 14.77 -18.77
C PRO A 407 -6.15 15.08 -19.08
N GLY A 408 -5.28 14.78 -18.10
CA GLY A 408 -3.84 14.89 -18.21
C GLY A 408 -3.13 13.89 -17.31
N GLU A 409 -1.84 13.64 -17.61
CA GLU A 409 -1.00 12.81 -16.74
C GLU A 409 -0.77 13.52 -15.41
N ILE A 410 -0.96 12.79 -14.32
CA ILE A 410 -0.61 13.30 -12.98
C ILE A 410 0.91 13.37 -12.85
N VAL A 411 1.42 14.56 -12.59
CA VAL A 411 2.82 14.74 -12.19
C VAL A 411 2.89 15.34 -10.80
N VAL A 412 3.87 14.91 -10.01
CA VAL A 412 3.94 15.23 -8.58
C VAL A 412 5.32 15.66 -8.14
N LYS A 413 5.35 16.65 -7.22
CA LYS A 413 6.50 17.02 -6.41
C LYS A 413 6.10 17.03 -4.94
N GLY A 414 6.99 16.57 -4.07
CA GLY A 414 6.76 16.59 -2.64
C GLY A 414 7.86 15.85 -1.88
N PRO A 415 7.96 16.09 -0.58
CA PRO A 415 8.99 15.45 0.25
C PRO A 415 8.83 13.93 0.34
N GLN A 416 7.63 13.41 0.07
CA GLN A 416 7.33 11.98 0.07
C GLN A 416 7.67 11.28 -1.26
N VAL A 417 8.06 12.01 -2.30
CA VAL A 417 8.43 11.42 -3.60
C VAL A 417 9.78 10.74 -3.48
N PHE A 418 9.87 9.52 -3.94
CA PHE A 418 11.03 8.66 -3.81
C PHE A 418 12.31 9.23 -4.47
N LYS A 419 13.47 8.67 -4.10
CA LYS A 419 14.77 9.08 -4.65
C LYS A 419 14.96 8.58 -6.10
N GLY A 420 14.32 7.47 -6.46
CA GLY A 420 14.42 6.81 -7.75
C GLY A 420 14.45 5.30 -7.63
N TYR A 421 14.49 4.61 -8.78
CA TYR A 421 14.62 3.15 -8.85
C TYR A 421 16.07 2.72 -8.72
N HIS A 422 16.29 1.67 -7.93
CA HIS A 422 17.60 1.08 -7.67
C HIS A 422 18.25 0.56 -8.96
N HIS A 423 19.46 1.03 -9.26
CA HIS A 423 20.23 0.66 -10.45
C HIS A 423 19.48 0.72 -11.79
N LYS A 424 18.55 1.69 -11.94
CA LYS A 424 17.75 1.87 -13.16
C LYS A 424 17.84 3.32 -13.68
N PRO A 425 19.02 3.77 -14.18
CA PRO A 425 19.22 5.16 -14.57
C PRO A 425 18.29 5.62 -15.71
N GLU A 426 18.02 4.78 -16.70
CA GLU A 426 17.12 5.10 -17.81
C GLU A 426 15.66 5.25 -17.34
N GLU A 427 15.21 4.35 -16.47
CA GLU A 427 13.87 4.44 -15.88
C GLU A 427 13.71 5.69 -15.02
N ASN A 428 14.77 6.07 -14.29
CA ASN A 428 14.78 7.30 -13.50
C ASN A 428 14.70 8.53 -14.40
N ALA A 429 15.47 8.59 -15.48
CA ALA A 429 15.40 9.67 -16.46
C ALA A 429 14.01 9.79 -17.12
N ASN A 430 13.35 8.66 -17.38
CA ASN A 430 12.01 8.62 -17.96
C ASN A 430 10.93 9.04 -16.95
N SER A 431 11.11 8.68 -15.67
CA SER A 431 10.13 8.95 -14.62
C SER A 431 10.21 10.36 -14.04
N PHE A 432 11.39 11.00 -14.11
CA PHE A 432 11.60 12.38 -13.65
C PHE A 432 11.89 13.31 -14.83
N ARG A 433 10.97 14.22 -15.12
CA ARG A 433 11.14 15.24 -16.17
C ARG A 433 10.93 16.63 -15.58
N ASN A 434 11.85 17.55 -15.83
CA ASN A 434 11.78 18.93 -15.30
C ASN A 434 11.56 19.00 -13.77
N GLY A 435 12.09 18.00 -13.03
CA GLY A 435 11.95 17.90 -11.58
C GLY A 435 10.57 17.46 -11.09
N TRP A 436 9.69 16.96 -11.98
CA TRP A 436 8.41 16.33 -11.65
C TRP A 436 8.51 14.82 -11.82
N PHE A 437 7.95 14.09 -10.88
CA PHE A 437 7.74 12.64 -11.02
C PHE A 437 6.46 12.41 -11.83
N HIS A 438 6.57 11.68 -12.91
CA HIS A 438 5.50 11.28 -13.81
C HIS A 438 4.90 9.95 -13.34
N THR A 439 3.62 9.95 -12.97
CA THR A 439 2.98 8.76 -12.38
C THR A 439 2.56 7.73 -13.40
N GLY A 440 2.36 8.14 -14.64
CA GLY A 440 1.75 7.31 -15.69
C GLY A 440 0.23 7.13 -15.54
N ASP A 441 -0.39 7.76 -14.55
CA ASP A 441 -1.84 7.75 -14.36
C ASP A 441 -2.45 9.05 -14.88
N VAL A 442 -3.62 8.97 -15.51
CA VAL A 442 -4.36 10.10 -16.09
C VAL A 442 -5.53 10.45 -15.20
N ALA A 443 -5.72 11.73 -14.93
CA ALA A 443 -6.83 12.25 -14.15
C ALA A 443 -7.43 13.51 -14.78
N GLU A 444 -8.59 13.89 -14.28
CA GLU A 444 -9.19 15.21 -14.43
C GLU A 444 -9.24 15.90 -13.08
N MET A 445 -9.22 17.23 -13.06
CA MET A 445 -9.39 18.03 -11.85
C MET A 445 -10.60 18.95 -12.01
N ASP A 446 -11.47 19.00 -11.00
CA ASP A 446 -12.62 19.90 -11.00
C ASP A 446 -12.28 21.29 -10.42
N GLU A 447 -13.27 22.19 -10.42
CA GLU A 447 -13.14 23.58 -9.95
C GLU A 447 -12.83 23.70 -8.44
N ASP A 448 -13.13 22.65 -7.65
CA ASP A 448 -12.82 22.59 -6.23
C ASP A 448 -11.47 21.95 -5.92
N GLY A 449 -10.73 21.54 -6.98
CA GLY A 449 -9.40 20.94 -6.89
C GLY A 449 -9.40 19.44 -6.59
N TYR A 450 -10.54 18.74 -6.76
CA TYR A 450 -10.63 17.29 -6.60
C TYR A 450 -10.18 16.58 -7.86
N PHE A 451 -9.41 15.51 -7.67
CA PHE A 451 -8.89 14.68 -8.75
C PHE A 451 -9.73 13.42 -8.94
N PHE A 452 -10.01 13.11 -10.21
CA PHE A 452 -10.75 11.92 -10.63
C PHE A 452 -9.86 11.12 -11.57
N ILE A 453 -9.49 9.89 -11.17
CA ILE A 453 -8.66 9.02 -12.02
C ILE A 453 -9.48 8.56 -13.22
N VAL A 454 -8.95 8.84 -14.39
CA VAL A 454 -9.60 8.46 -15.68
C VAL A 454 -9.04 7.11 -16.14
N ASP A 455 -7.70 6.97 -16.21
CA ASP A 455 -7.05 5.73 -16.70
C ASP A 455 -5.54 5.73 -16.42
N ARG A 456 -4.85 4.74 -16.98
CA ARG A 456 -3.40 4.71 -17.10
C ARG A 456 -2.95 5.00 -18.52
N LEU A 457 -1.85 5.74 -18.67
CA LEU A 457 -1.30 6.05 -20.00
C LEU A 457 -1.01 4.81 -20.85
N LYS A 458 -0.50 3.75 -20.23
CA LYS A 458 -0.15 2.49 -20.89
C LYS A 458 -1.36 1.63 -21.28
N ASP A 459 -2.49 1.81 -20.60
CA ASP A 459 -3.71 1.06 -20.83
C ASP A 459 -4.64 1.80 -21.83
N MET A 460 -4.29 3.03 -22.19
CA MET A 460 -5.03 3.86 -23.15
C MET A 460 -4.90 3.29 -24.56
N VAL A 461 -6.06 3.10 -25.22
CA VAL A 461 -6.16 2.59 -26.59
C VAL A 461 -6.10 3.74 -27.60
N SER A 462 -5.26 3.61 -28.62
CA SER A 462 -5.13 4.61 -29.69
C SER A 462 -5.91 4.20 -30.94
N VAL A 463 -7.14 4.68 -31.06
CA VAL A 463 -8.02 4.38 -32.20
C VAL A 463 -7.91 5.48 -33.26
N SER A 464 -7.15 5.26 -34.32
CA SER A 464 -6.98 6.23 -35.42
C SER A 464 -6.62 7.65 -34.94
N GLY A 465 -5.76 7.76 -33.91
CA GLY A 465 -5.35 9.03 -33.31
C GLY A 465 -6.26 9.55 -32.19
N PHE A 466 -7.42 8.93 -31.97
CA PHE A 466 -8.25 9.23 -30.80
C PHE A 466 -7.81 8.40 -29.60
N LYS A 467 -7.68 9.05 -28.45
CA LYS A 467 -7.36 8.41 -27.18
C LYS A 467 -8.63 7.85 -26.54
N VAL A 468 -8.66 6.54 -26.31
CA VAL A 468 -9.75 5.86 -25.60
C VAL A 468 -9.21 5.38 -24.25
N PHE A 469 -9.82 5.84 -23.19
CA PHE A 469 -9.55 5.42 -21.83
C PHE A 469 -10.34 4.15 -21.53
N THR A 470 -9.64 3.04 -21.33
CA THR A 470 -10.24 1.71 -21.16
C THR A 470 -11.14 1.64 -19.95
N ARG A 471 -10.75 2.29 -18.86
CA ARG A 471 -11.54 2.35 -17.63
C ARG A 471 -12.89 3.03 -17.83
N VAL A 472 -12.94 4.10 -18.62
CA VAL A 472 -14.22 4.77 -18.93
C VAL A 472 -15.18 3.83 -19.67
N VAL A 473 -14.64 2.99 -20.56
CA VAL A 473 -15.43 1.97 -21.25
C VAL A 473 -15.90 0.88 -20.27
N ASP A 474 -15.02 0.43 -19.38
CA ASP A 474 -15.35 -0.56 -18.36
C ASP A 474 -16.43 -0.07 -17.40
N ASP A 475 -16.31 1.17 -16.91
CA ASP A 475 -17.28 1.77 -15.99
C ASP A 475 -18.68 1.82 -16.64
N ILE A 476 -18.78 2.26 -17.90
CA ILE A 476 -20.05 2.29 -18.64
C ILE A 476 -20.60 0.87 -18.90
N LEU A 477 -19.74 -0.09 -19.23
CA LEU A 477 -20.15 -1.48 -19.38
C LEU A 477 -20.69 -2.06 -18.08
N MET A 478 -20.06 -1.76 -16.93
CA MET A 478 -20.49 -2.24 -15.62
C MET A 478 -21.79 -1.61 -15.11
N GLU A 479 -22.24 -0.49 -15.68
CA GLU A 479 -23.59 0.07 -15.44
C GLU A 479 -24.70 -0.78 -16.08
N HIS A 480 -24.36 -1.64 -17.06
CA HIS A 480 -25.35 -2.50 -17.71
C HIS A 480 -25.90 -3.54 -16.74
N ILE A 481 -27.23 -3.71 -16.72
CA ILE A 481 -27.93 -4.54 -15.73
C ILE A 481 -27.46 -6.00 -15.71
N ASP A 482 -27.00 -6.53 -16.85
CA ASP A 482 -26.62 -7.93 -17.03
C ASP A 482 -25.11 -8.19 -16.87
N ILE A 483 -24.30 -7.15 -16.69
CA ILE A 483 -22.83 -7.27 -16.56
C ILE A 483 -22.43 -7.29 -15.10
N ASP A 484 -21.60 -8.27 -14.73
CA ASP A 484 -20.96 -8.40 -13.41
C ASP A 484 -19.57 -7.73 -13.39
N MET A 485 -18.78 -7.94 -14.46
CA MET A 485 -17.44 -7.36 -14.61
C MET A 485 -17.14 -7.10 -16.09
N ALA A 486 -16.36 -6.05 -16.37
CA ALA A 486 -15.79 -5.77 -17.68
C ALA A 486 -14.30 -5.47 -17.56
N ALA A 487 -13.54 -5.76 -18.60
CA ALA A 487 -12.13 -5.38 -18.76
C ALA A 487 -11.87 -5.09 -20.24
N THR A 488 -11.45 -3.87 -20.53
CA THR A 488 -11.22 -3.37 -21.90
C THR A 488 -9.72 -3.26 -22.18
N ILE A 489 -9.33 -3.61 -23.39
CA ILE A 489 -7.95 -3.52 -23.90
C ILE A 489 -7.95 -2.99 -25.33
N GLY A 490 -6.78 -2.47 -25.77
CA GLY A 490 -6.48 -2.24 -27.18
C GLY A 490 -5.97 -3.51 -27.84
N ILE A 491 -6.45 -3.79 -29.02
CA ILE A 491 -5.86 -4.82 -29.89
C ILE A 491 -5.43 -4.19 -31.20
N PRO A 492 -4.28 -4.59 -31.82
CA PRO A 492 -3.83 -4.01 -33.07
C PRO A 492 -4.92 -4.10 -34.16
N ASP A 493 -5.19 -2.99 -34.86
CA ASP A 493 -6.15 -2.96 -35.97
C ASP A 493 -5.48 -3.62 -37.21
N PRO A 494 -5.97 -4.77 -37.67
CA PRO A 494 -5.38 -5.45 -38.84
C PRO A 494 -5.54 -4.66 -40.15
N LYS A 495 -6.44 -3.68 -40.17
CA LYS A 495 -6.71 -2.85 -41.36
C LYS A 495 -5.97 -1.52 -41.34
N ARG A 496 -5.42 -1.09 -40.18
CA ARG A 496 -4.81 0.23 -40.01
C ARG A 496 -3.53 0.10 -39.16
N PRO A 497 -2.37 -0.15 -39.77
CA PRO A 497 -1.11 -0.22 -39.04
C PRO A 497 -0.86 1.02 -38.18
N GLY A 498 -0.50 0.80 -36.89
CA GLY A 498 -0.30 1.86 -35.91
C GLY A 498 -1.57 2.38 -35.22
N SER A 499 -2.73 1.79 -35.54
CA SER A 499 -3.99 1.99 -34.81
C SER A 499 -4.39 0.75 -34.05
N GLU A 500 -5.24 0.93 -33.05
CA GLU A 500 -5.84 -0.15 -32.27
C GLU A 500 -7.37 -0.12 -32.44
N ILE A 501 -8.02 -1.20 -32.07
CA ILE A 501 -9.45 -1.30 -31.87
C ILE A 501 -9.73 -1.63 -30.41
N VAL A 502 -10.82 -1.10 -29.88
CA VAL A 502 -11.26 -1.38 -28.51
C VAL A 502 -11.85 -2.78 -28.46
N ALA A 503 -11.46 -3.57 -27.48
CA ALA A 503 -12.01 -4.90 -27.24
C ALA A 503 -12.26 -5.08 -25.73
N SER A 504 -13.44 -5.61 -25.36
CA SER A 504 -13.81 -5.83 -23.96
C SER A 504 -14.11 -7.28 -23.67
N ALA A 505 -13.52 -7.81 -22.61
CA ALA A 505 -13.90 -9.08 -22.00
C ALA A 505 -14.99 -8.82 -20.95
N ILE A 506 -16.13 -9.52 -21.05
CA ILE A 506 -17.30 -9.29 -20.19
C ILE A 506 -17.63 -10.57 -19.42
N LYS A 507 -17.87 -10.43 -18.12
CA LYS A 507 -18.47 -11.46 -17.28
C LYS A 507 -19.93 -11.07 -17.00
N LEU A 508 -20.86 -11.90 -17.44
CA LEU A 508 -22.28 -11.71 -17.20
C LEU A 508 -22.66 -12.10 -15.77
N LYS A 509 -23.73 -11.50 -15.24
CA LYS A 509 -24.30 -11.86 -13.94
C LYS A 509 -24.82 -13.30 -13.94
N PRO A 510 -24.90 -13.97 -12.77
CA PRO A 510 -25.48 -15.30 -12.67
C PRO A 510 -26.90 -15.35 -13.23
N GLY A 511 -27.17 -16.36 -14.07
CA GLY A 511 -28.47 -16.57 -14.70
C GLY A 511 -28.65 -15.92 -16.08
N ILE A 512 -27.70 -15.10 -16.52
CA ILE A 512 -27.72 -14.53 -17.87
C ILE A 512 -26.97 -15.46 -18.83
N GLU A 513 -27.63 -15.85 -19.92
CA GLU A 513 -27.06 -16.74 -20.92
C GLU A 513 -26.14 -15.99 -21.90
N LYS A 514 -24.99 -16.61 -22.19
CA LYS A 514 -24.07 -16.10 -23.22
C LYS A 514 -24.63 -16.38 -24.61
N SER A 515 -25.16 -15.35 -25.27
CA SER A 515 -25.75 -15.44 -26.59
C SER A 515 -25.35 -14.27 -27.48
N GLU A 516 -25.48 -14.41 -28.80
CA GLU A 516 -25.25 -13.32 -29.72
C GLU A 516 -26.31 -12.20 -29.53
N ALA A 517 -27.53 -12.56 -29.11
CA ALA A 517 -28.57 -11.59 -28.79
C ALA A 517 -28.16 -10.70 -27.60
N GLU A 518 -27.58 -11.30 -26.53
CA GLU A 518 -27.10 -10.54 -25.38
C GLU A 518 -25.88 -9.67 -25.76
N ARG A 519 -24.98 -10.19 -26.59
CA ARG A 519 -23.87 -9.39 -27.13
C ARG A 519 -24.37 -8.16 -27.92
N GLN A 520 -25.34 -8.32 -28.80
CA GLN A 520 -25.92 -7.20 -29.58
C GLN A 520 -26.57 -6.17 -28.66
N LYS A 521 -27.33 -6.61 -27.65
CA LYS A 521 -27.96 -5.73 -26.65
C LYS A 521 -26.91 -4.86 -25.93
N ILE A 522 -25.81 -5.46 -25.51
CA ILE A 522 -24.71 -4.74 -24.85
C ILE A 522 -24.03 -3.77 -25.82
N LEU A 523 -23.81 -4.17 -27.08
CA LEU A 523 -23.25 -3.28 -28.09
C LEU A 523 -24.16 -2.09 -28.41
N GLU A 524 -25.47 -2.30 -28.49
CA GLU A 524 -26.45 -1.21 -28.67
C GLU A 524 -26.42 -0.27 -27.46
N TYR A 525 -26.40 -0.81 -26.24
CA TYR A 525 -26.27 -0.02 -25.03
C TYR A 525 -25.03 0.89 -25.07
N MET A 526 -23.88 0.37 -25.53
CA MET A 526 -22.66 1.14 -25.68
C MET A 526 -22.76 2.21 -26.77
N LYS A 527 -23.32 1.88 -27.93
CA LYS A 527 -23.47 2.83 -29.04
C LYS A 527 -24.29 4.06 -28.67
N GLU A 528 -25.25 3.92 -27.77
CA GLU A 528 -26.07 5.04 -27.29
C GLU A 528 -25.31 5.96 -26.29
N ARG A 529 -24.22 5.48 -25.66
CA ARG A 529 -23.58 6.16 -24.54
C ARG A 529 -22.16 6.64 -24.83
N VAL A 530 -21.50 6.09 -25.84
CA VAL A 530 -20.13 6.46 -26.17
C VAL A 530 -19.98 6.76 -27.67
N ALA A 531 -18.95 7.53 -27.98
CA ALA A 531 -18.59 7.80 -29.38
C ALA A 531 -18.25 6.49 -30.14
N PRO A 532 -18.51 6.39 -31.46
CA PRO A 532 -18.31 5.14 -32.21
C PRO A 532 -16.93 4.51 -32.09
N TYR A 533 -15.87 5.30 -31.94
CA TYR A 533 -14.50 4.81 -31.79
C TYR A 533 -14.20 4.22 -30.40
N LYS A 534 -15.11 4.38 -29.43
CA LYS A 534 -15.02 3.82 -28.07
C LYS A 534 -15.83 2.53 -27.91
N VAL A 535 -16.66 2.17 -28.87
CA VAL A 535 -17.51 0.96 -28.80
C VAL A 535 -16.61 -0.27 -29.00
N PRO A 536 -16.60 -1.22 -28.03
CA PRO A 536 -15.75 -2.39 -28.11
C PRO A 536 -16.21 -3.45 -29.11
#